data_64f84358eacd6d1f7e5c4a8998d81417
#
_entry.id   64f84358eacd6d1f7e5c4a8998d81417
#
_cell.length_a   1.000
_cell.length_b   1.000
_cell.length_c   1.000
_cell.angle_alpha   90.00
_cell.angle_beta   90.00
_cell.angle_gamma   90.00
#
_symmetry.space_group_name_H-M   'P 1'
#
loop_
_entity.id
_entity.type
_entity.pdbx_description
1 polymer ?
#
loop_
_entity_poly.entity_id
_entity_poly.type
_entity_poly.pdbx_seq_one_letter_code
_entity_poly.pdbx_strand_id
1 'polypeptide(L)' 'MEMSEVKKEIKDYARDHYKYYGWYPYDVQVGDVLYTYEQYMDILAMTL' A
#
# COMPACT_ATOMS: atom_id res chain seq x y z
N MET A 1 7.46 12.40 -3.06
CA MET A 1 7.81 11.01 -3.35
C MET A 1 7.14 10.56 -4.64
N GLU A 2 7.86 9.88 -5.51
CA GLU A 2 7.29 9.41 -6.75
C GLU A 2 6.24 8.32 -6.50
N MET A 3 5.24 8.27 -7.36
CA MET A 3 4.15 7.32 -7.19
C MET A 3 4.63 5.86 -7.33
N SER A 4 5.65 5.61 -8.13
CA SER A 4 6.25 4.27 -8.23
C SER A 4 6.86 3.81 -6.91
N GLU A 5 7.48 4.71 -6.17
CA GLU A 5 8.00 4.41 -4.83
C GLU A 5 6.88 4.21 -3.82
N VAL A 6 5.84 5.03 -3.91
CA VAL A 6 4.67 4.89 -3.06
C VAL A 6 4.04 3.51 -3.28
N LYS A 7 3.87 3.13 -4.54
CA LYS A 7 3.33 1.81 -4.88
C LYS A 7 4.17 0.69 -4.30
N LYS A 8 5.50 0.79 -4.42
CA LYS A 8 6.40 -0.23 -3.89
C LYS A 8 6.27 -0.36 -2.37
N GLU A 9 6.24 0.76 -1.66
CA GLU A 9 6.12 0.75 -0.21
C GLU A 9 4.78 0.18 0.24
N ILE A 10 3.70 0.55 -0.43
CA ILE A 10 2.38 0.01 -0.15
C ILE A 10 2.38 -1.50 -0.37
N LYS A 11 2.91 -1.94 -1.51
CA LYS A 11 2.97 -3.36 -1.86
C LYS A 11 3.75 -4.16 -0.83
N ASP A 12 4.92 -3.68 -0.43
CA ASP A 12 5.76 -4.37 0.51
C ASP A 12 5.08 -4.48 1.88
N TYR A 13 4.51 -3.38 2.36
CA TYR A 13 3.82 -3.35 3.64
C TYR A 13 2.59 -4.26 3.64
N ALA A 14 1.76 -4.13 2.61
CA ALA A 14 0.52 -4.91 2.52
C ALA A 14 0.82 -6.41 2.43
N ARG A 15 1.84 -6.78 1.66
CA ARG A 15 2.25 -8.18 1.54
C ARG A 15 2.72 -8.74 2.88
N ASP A 16 3.57 -8.01 3.60
CA ASP A 16 4.07 -8.44 4.88
C ASP A 16 2.94 -8.54 5.90
N HIS A 17 2.02 -7.59 5.88
CA HIS A 17 0.85 -7.60 6.74
C HIS A 17 -0.01 -8.85 6.47
N TYR A 18 -0.21 -9.18 5.21
CA TYR A 18 -0.96 -10.38 4.83
C TYR A 18 -0.28 -11.65 5.32
N LYS A 19 1.05 -11.73 5.18
CA LYS A 19 1.80 -12.89 5.66
C LYS A 19 1.66 -13.08 7.16
N TYR A 20 1.65 -11.97 7.90
CA TYR A 20 1.63 -12.02 9.35
C TYR A 20 0.23 -12.26 9.91
N TYR A 21 -0.76 -11.55 9.37
CA TYR A 21 -2.12 -11.57 9.91
C TYR A 21 -3.11 -12.39 9.11
N GLY A 22 -2.84 -12.67 7.86
CA GLY A 22 -3.75 -13.40 6.99
C GLY A 22 -4.75 -12.54 6.25
N TRP A 23 -4.64 -11.20 6.36
CA TRP A 23 -5.48 -10.26 5.61
C TRP A 23 -4.70 -9.00 5.31
N TYR A 24 -5.18 -8.24 4.32
CA TYR A 24 -4.56 -6.97 3.96
C TYR A 24 -4.99 -5.87 4.93
N PRO A 25 -4.13 -4.86 5.15
CA PRO A 25 -4.46 -3.77 6.06
C PRO A 25 -5.61 -2.90 5.53
N TYR A 26 -6.33 -2.25 6.45
CA TYR A 26 -7.40 -1.32 6.06
C TYR A 26 -6.86 -0.01 5.49
N ASP A 27 -5.67 0.35 5.89
CA ASP A 27 -5.00 1.55 5.38
C ASP A 27 -3.49 1.33 5.44
N VAL A 28 -2.76 2.18 4.71
CA VAL A 28 -1.30 2.15 4.69
C VAL A 28 -0.81 3.59 4.73
N GLN A 29 0.12 3.87 5.64
CA GLN A 29 0.74 5.17 5.72
C GLN A 29 2.10 5.15 5.03
N VAL A 30 2.30 6.07 4.09
CA VAL A 30 3.56 6.27 3.40
C VAL A 30 4.00 7.70 3.65
N GLY A 31 5.07 7.88 4.41
CA GLY A 31 5.49 9.20 4.83
C GLY A 31 4.40 9.88 5.65
N ASP A 32 3.97 11.06 5.20
CA ASP A 32 2.95 11.85 5.87
C ASP A 32 1.54 11.58 5.35
N VAL A 33 1.39 10.69 4.38
CA VAL A 33 0.11 10.45 3.73
C VAL A 33 -0.46 9.11 4.15
N LEU A 34 -1.70 9.12 4.61
CA LEU A 34 -2.42 7.89 4.94
C LEU A 34 -3.35 7.54 3.78
N TYR A 35 -3.10 6.38 3.18
CA TYR A 35 -3.92 5.88 2.07
C TYR A 35 -4.95 4.90 2.62
N THR A 36 -6.22 5.15 2.31
CA THR A 36 -7.29 4.22 2.67
C THR A 36 -7.19 2.96 1.82
N TYR A 37 -7.92 1.91 2.19
CA TYR A 37 -7.93 0.66 1.45
C TYR A 37 -8.21 0.89 -0.03
N GLU A 38 -9.26 1.65 -0.33
CA GLU A 38 -9.65 1.94 -1.71
C GLU A 38 -8.54 2.68 -2.45
N GLN A 39 -7.96 3.68 -1.80
CA GLN A 39 -6.90 4.48 -2.40
C GLN A 39 -5.66 3.65 -2.70
N TYR A 40 -5.19 2.85 -1.75
CA TYR A 40 -3.97 2.10 -1.98
C TYR A 40 -4.19 0.94 -2.95
N MET A 41 -5.38 0.36 -2.99
CA MET A 41 -5.69 -0.68 -3.99
C MET A 41 -5.68 -0.09 -5.40
N ASP A 42 -6.17 1.14 -5.57
CA ASP A 42 -6.08 1.84 -6.85
C ASP A 42 -4.63 2.06 -7.27
N ILE A 43 -3.78 2.44 -6.31
CA ILE A 43 -2.36 2.63 -6.59
C ILE A 43 -1.70 1.32 -6.99
N LEU A 44 -2.03 0.22 -6.32
CA LEU A 44 -1.49 -1.09 -6.66
C LEU A 44 -1.92 -1.55 -8.06
N ALA A 45 -3.08 -1.09 -8.51
CA ALA A 45 -3.59 -1.43 -9.85
C ALA A 45 -2.95 -0.60 -10.96
N MET A 46 -2.27 0.49 -10.62
CA MET A 46 -1.61 1.33 -11.61
C MET A 46 -0.40 0.63 -12.24
N THR A 47 -0.19 0.86 -13.52
CA THR A 47 1.02 0.40 -14.21
C THR A 47 2.08 1.49 -14.07
N LEU A 48 2.92 1.33 -13.09
CA LEU A 48 3.97 2.32 -12.78
C LEU A 48 5.36 1.70 -12.91
#